data_ecd164036d60ac04f9e26a6f6817afe8
#
_entry.id   ecd164036d60ac04f9e26a6f6817afe8
#
_cell.length_a   1.000
_cell.length_b   1.000
_cell.length_c   1.000
_cell.angle_alpha   90.00
_cell.angle_beta   90.00
_cell.angle_gamma   90.00
#
_symmetry.space_group_name_H-M   'P 1'
#
loop_
_entity.id
_entity.type
_entity.pdbx_description
1 polymer ?
#
loop_
_entity_poly.entity_id
_entity_poly.type
_entity_poly.pdbx_seq_one_letter_code
_entity_poly.pdbx_strand_id
1 'polypeptide(L)'
;MGRGWGGSREAFSQASRLRAIARPPTLASPTQGEILSDMPLDFAITALVTLLVVVDPVGLAPTFLAVTEGLPRRARRDVAVRASLIAGAILIGAALLGDLLLHALGISLSAFRIAGGLLLFAIAFEMVLGVRMRRESQAAEEAVEEHVRNVAAFPLAIPLMAGPGAITATVLLAGRAYGHTLLIALLLAVVVFVSLSCLATFLLAGRLTRLLGLTGNIVLSRLLGVLLAALAVQYVVDGVHAVLTG
;
A
#
# COMPACT_ATOMS: atom_id res chain seq x y z
N MET A 1 -13.36 78.16 11.59
CA MET A 1 -12.38 76.99 11.50
C MET A 1 -13.16 75.72 11.65
N GLY A 2 -13.33 74.96 10.55
CA GLY A 2 -14.07 73.72 10.55
C GLY A 2 -13.70 72.92 9.27
N ARG A 3 -12.64 72.12 9.32
CA ARG A 3 -12.31 71.18 8.26
C ARG A 3 -11.81 69.89 8.91
N GLY A 4 -12.40 68.77 8.55
CA GLY A 4 -11.69 67.51 8.70
C GLY A 4 -12.40 66.33 9.36
N TRP A 5 -13.58 65.91 8.89
CA TRP A 5 -14.17 64.64 9.37
C TRP A 5 -14.80 63.82 8.24
N GLY A 6 -14.42 64.04 6.98
CA GLY A 6 -14.92 63.25 5.82
C GLY A 6 -14.09 62.02 5.46
N GLY A 7 -12.80 62.00 5.78
CA GLY A 7 -11.87 60.94 5.27
C GLY A 7 -11.94 59.59 5.98
N SER A 8 -12.41 59.54 7.21
CA SER A 8 -12.42 58.30 7.99
C SER A 8 -13.56 57.31 7.60
N ARG A 9 -14.67 57.84 7.08
CA ARG A 9 -15.81 56.97 6.62
C ARG A 9 -15.54 56.33 5.29
N GLU A 10 -14.86 57.03 4.37
CA GLU A 10 -14.49 56.46 3.06
C GLU A 10 -13.37 55.42 3.19
N ALA A 11 -12.37 55.66 4.04
CA ALA A 11 -11.32 54.69 4.33
C ALA A 11 -11.87 53.38 4.95
N PHE A 12 -12.85 53.50 5.84
CA PHE A 12 -13.51 52.33 6.45
C PHE A 12 -14.38 51.56 5.45
N SER A 13 -15.07 52.28 4.56
CA SER A 13 -15.86 51.67 3.48
C SER A 13 -14.97 50.94 2.42
N GLN A 14 -13.81 51.52 2.08
CA GLN A 14 -12.85 50.85 1.18
C GLN A 14 -12.20 49.64 1.85
N ALA A 15 -11.83 49.71 3.12
CA ALA A 15 -11.27 48.58 3.84
C ALA A 15 -12.27 47.39 3.99
N SER A 16 -13.57 47.68 4.13
CA SER A 16 -14.61 46.66 4.17
C SER A 16 -14.84 46.00 2.81
N ARG A 17 -14.76 46.73 1.72
CA ARG A 17 -14.83 46.20 0.34
C ARG A 17 -13.61 45.38 -0.02
N LEU A 18 -12.41 45.78 0.38
CA LEU A 18 -11.19 44.98 0.15
C LEU A 18 -11.18 43.69 0.96
N ARG A 19 -11.75 43.67 2.18
CA ARG A 19 -11.95 42.43 2.96
C ARG A 19 -13.00 41.49 2.35
N ALA A 20 -13.99 42.00 1.63
CA ALA A 20 -14.97 41.18 0.93
C ALA A 20 -14.39 40.50 -0.32
N ILE A 21 -13.43 41.15 -1.00
CA ILE A 21 -12.75 40.63 -2.19
C ILE A 21 -11.64 39.62 -1.79
N ALA A 22 -11.04 39.77 -0.60
CA ALA A 22 -9.97 38.91 -0.09
C ALA A 22 -10.47 37.64 0.62
N ARG A 23 -11.79 37.39 0.66
CA ARG A 23 -12.27 36.08 1.07
C ARG A 23 -12.05 35.13 -0.08
N PRO A 24 -11.18 34.10 0.07
CA PRO A 24 -11.16 33.00 -0.90
C PRO A 24 -12.59 32.43 -0.97
N PRO A 25 -13.03 31.94 -2.15
CA PRO A 25 -14.32 31.27 -2.24
C PRO A 25 -14.36 30.26 -1.11
N THR A 26 -15.33 30.40 -0.20
CA THR A 26 -15.57 29.42 0.83
C THR A 26 -15.76 28.10 0.10
N LEU A 27 -14.73 27.25 0.11
CA LEU A 27 -14.91 25.83 -0.11
C LEU A 27 -16.02 25.47 0.88
N ALA A 28 -17.22 25.24 0.34
CA ALA A 28 -18.35 24.79 1.14
C ALA A 28 -17.81 23.62 1.97
N SER A 29 -17.84 23.75 3.29
CA SER A 29 -17.42 22.65 4.15
C SER A 29 -18.27 21.44 3.73
N PRO A 30 -17.65 20.32 3.33
CA PRO A 30 -18.38 19.16 2.88
C PRO A 30 -19.43 18.81 3.94
N THR A 31 -20.64 18.54 3.52
CA THR A 31 -21.72 18.16 4.45
C THR A 31 -21.29 16.86 5.14
N GLN A 32 -21.75 16.64 6.38
CA GLN A 32 -21.43 15.41 7.12
C GLN A 32 -21.77 14.14 6.30
N GLY A 33 -22.76 14.20 5.40
CA GLY A 33 -23.10 13.13 4.50
C GLY A 33 -22.07 12.87 3.42
N GLU A 34 -21.44 13.91 2.85
CA GLU A 34 -20.34 13.78 1.87
C GLU A 34 -19.08 13.23 2.54
N ILE A 35 -18.72 13.70 3.74
CA ILE A 35 -17.59 13.17 4.51
C ILE A 35 -17.79 11.67 4.81
N LEU A 36 -19.00 11.25 5.13
CA LEU A 36 -19.32 9.84 5.43
C LEU A 36 -19.39 8.96 4.17
N SER A 37 -19.71 9.51 2.99
CA SER A 37 -19.70 8.76 1.72
C SER A 37 -18.30 8.61 1.14
N ASP A 38 -17.42 9.56 1.34
CA ASP A 38 -16.08 9.58 0.76
C ASP A 38 -15.08 8.74 1.58
N MET A 39 -15.28 8.63 2.91
CA MET A 39 -14.42 7.81 3.78
C MET A 39 -14.22 6.36 3.31
N PRO A 40 -15.24 5.60 2.90
CA PRO A 40 -15.03 4.21 2.45
C PRO A 40 -14.28 4.13 1.12
N LEU A 41 -14.51 5.09 0.21
CA LEU A 41 -13.85 5.12 -1.10
C LEU A 41 -12.38 5.50 -0.95
N ASP A 42 -12.06 6.53 -0.18
CA ASP A 42 -10.69 6.95 0.11
C ASP A 42 -9.89 5.85 0.81
N PHE A 43 -10.52 5.15 1.75
CA PHE A 43 -9.92 4.00 2.40
C PHE A 43 -9.64 2.87 1.40
N ALA A 44 -10.61 2.53 0.53
CA ALA A 44 -10.47 1.46 -0.45
C ALA A 44 -9.35 1.78 -1.46
N ILE A 45 -9.27 3.03 -1.95
CA ILE A 45 -8.21 3.48 -2.85
C ILE A 45 -6.85 3.40 -2.16
N THR A 46 -6.74 3.92 -0.92
CA THR A 46 -5.49 3.88 -0.15
C THR A 46 -5.05 2.44 0.10
N ALA A 47 -5.97 1.55 0.51
CA ALA A 47 -5.68 0.15 0.74
C ALA A 47 -5.23 -0.55 -0.55
N LEU A 48 -5.94 -0.30 -1.66
CA LEU A 48 -5.62 -0.88 -2.96
C LEU A 48 -4.23 -0.44 -3.44
N VAL A 49 -3.96 0.86 -3.45
CA VAL A 49 -2.66 1.40 -3.88
C VAL A 49 -1.54 0.87 -2.99
N THR A 50 -1.71 0.92 -1.67
CA THR A 50 -0.69 0.44 -0.73
C THR A 50 -0.37 -1.03 -0.97
N LEU A 51 -1.38 -1.90 -1.02
CA LEU A 51 -1.16 -3.33 -1.19
C LEU A 51 -0.64 -3.68 -2.60
N LEU A 52 -1.11 -3.02 -3.67
CA LEU A 52 -0.57 -3.24 -5.01
C LEU A 52 0.90 -2.83 -5.11
N VAL A 53 1.28 -1.72 -4.47
CA VAL A 53 2.67 -1.25 -4.49
C VAL A 53 3.58 -2.15 -3.66
N VAL A 54 3.13 -2.56 -2.47
CA VAL A 54 3.95 -3.39 -1.56
C VAL A 54 4.12 -4.82 -2.10
N VAL A 55 3.05 -5.43 -2.60
CA VAL A 55 3.07 -6.79 -3.17
C VAL A 55 3.77 -6.79 -4.53
N ASP A 56 3.59 -5.73 -5.32
CA ASP A 56 4.19 -5.54 -6.66
C ASP A 56 3.95 -6.75 -7.59
N PRO A 57 2.70 -7.04 -7.98
CA PRO A 57 2.40 -8.22 -8.81
C PRO A 57 3.22 -8.28 -10.09
N VAL A 58 3.51 -7.12 -10.70
CA VAL A 58 4.25 -7.01 -11.96
C VAL A 58 5.72 -7.33 -11.75
N GLY A 59 6.32 -6.83 -10.67
CA GLY A 59 7.69 -7.11 -10.27
C GLY A 59 7.95 -8.59 -10.00
N LEU A 60 6.93 -9.32 -9.55
CA LEU A 60 7.03 -10.76 -9.29
C LEU A 60 6.99 -11.63 -10.57
N ALA A 61 6.61 -11.10 -11.74
CA ALA A 61 6.49 -11.90 -12.96
C ALA A 61 7.79 -12.57 -13.41
N PRO A 62 8.96 -11.90 -13.45
CA PRO A 62 10.22 -12.56 -13.79
C PRO A 62 10.60 -13.67 -12.80
N THR A 63 10.44 -13.40 -11.50
CA THR A 63 10.74 -14.36 -10.44
C THR A 63 9.86 -15.61 -10.55
N PHE A 64 8.56 -15.44 -10.83
CA PHE A 64 7.66 -16.55 -11.10
C PHE A 64 8.11 -17.38 -12.29
N LEU A 65 8.56 -16.76 -13.38
CA LEU A 65 9.06 -17.48 -14.56
C LEU A 65 10.32 -18.28 -14.23
N ALA A 66 11.25 -17.69 -13.44
CA ALA A 66 12.49 -18.36 -13.03
C ALA A 66 12.20 -19.61 -12.19
N VAL A 67 11.40 -19.50 -11.11
CA VAL A 67 11.10 -20.67 -10.24
C VAL A 67 10.21 -21.73 -10.89
N THR A 68 9.55 -21.40 -11.99
CA THR A 68 8.70 -22.36 -12.75
C THR A 68 9.32 -22.78 -14.07
N GLU A 69 10.59 -22.48 -14.29
CA GLU A 69 11.31 -22.89 -15.48
C GLU A 69 11.33 -24.43 -15.59
N GLY A 70 11.18 -24.95 -16.80
CA GLY A 70 11.09 -26.41 -17.04
C GLY A 70 9.76 -27.04 -16.65
N LEU A 71 8.87 -26.40 -15.93
CA LEU A 71 7.57 -26.97 -15.57
C LEU A 71 6.58 -26.96 -16.74
N PRO A 72 5.78 -28.03 -16.92
CA PRO A 72 4.70 -28.06 -17.90
C PRO A 72 3.63 -27.03 -17.56
N ARG A 73 2.89 -26.54 -18.56
CA ARG A 73 1.89 -25.45 -18.39
C ARG A 73 0.87 -25.72 -17.27
N ARG A 74 0.46 -26.99 -17.09
CA ARG A 74 -0.49 -27.34 -16.00
C ARG A 74 0.14 -27.15 -14.64
N ALA A 75 1.33 -27.67 -14.40
CA ALA A 75 2.04 -27.52 -13.14
C ALA A 75 2.33 -26.03 -12.81
N ARG A 76 2.74 -25.24 -13.81
CA ARG A 76 2.93 -23.78 -13.64
C ARG A 76 1.65 -23.07 -13.22
N ARG A 77 0.49 -23.43 -13.80
CA ARG A 77 -0.82 -22.90 -13.40
C ARG A 77 -1.16 -23.31 -11.96
N ASP A 78 -0.93 -24.54 -11.58
CA ASP A 78 -1.20 -25.04 -10.23
C ASP A 78 -0.33 -24.30 -9.19
N VAL A 79 0.95 -24.04 -9.52
CA VAL A 79 1.85 -23.22 -8.69
C VAL A 79 1.29 -21.79 -8.53
N ALA A 80 0.87 -21.14 -9.63
CA ALA A 80 0.29 -19.80 -9.58
C ALA A 80 -0.94 -19.73 -8.68
N VAL A 81 -1.89 -20.66 -8.84
CA VAL A 81 -3.12 -20.70 -8.04
C VAL A 81 -2.80 -20.93 -6.57
N ARG A 82 -1.97 -21.93 -6.27
CA ARG A 82 -1.61 -22.25 -4.87
C ARG A 82 -0.87 -21.11 -4.21
N ALA A 83 0.10 -20.48 -4.87
CA ALA A 83 0.83 -19.34 -4.34
C ALA A 83 -0.11 -18.17 -4.00
N SER A 84 -1.00 -17.81 -4.93
CA SER A 84 -1.96 -16.73 -4.74
C SER A 84 -2.97 -17.03 -3.62
N LEU A 85 -3.43 -18.29 -3.48
CA LEU A 85 -4.32 -18.70 -2.40
C LEU A 85 -3.62 -18.67 -1.05
N ILE A 86 -2.40 -19.19 -0.94
CA ILE A 86 -1.63 -19.18 0.31
C ILE A 86 -1.35 -17.74 0.74
N ALA A 87 -0.85 -16.89 -0.17
CA ALA A 87 -0.58 -15.50 0.14
C ALA A 87 -1.85 -14.74 0.53
N GLY A 88 -2.95 -14.94 -0.21
CA GLY A 88 -4.25 -14.35 0.13
C GLY A 88 -4.74 -14.78 1.51
N ALA A 89 -4.63 -16.05 1.85
CA ALA A 89 -5.01 -16.57 3.17
C ALA A 89 -4.16 -15.97 4.29
N ILE A 90 -2.85 -15.80 4.09
CA ILE A 90 -1.96 -15.15 5.06
C ILE A 90 -2.35 -13.69 5.26
N LEU A 91 -2.59 -12.93 4.18
CA LEU A 91 -2.97 -11.53 4.28
C LEU A 91 -4.37 -11.35 4.90
N ILE A 92 -5.33 -12.22 4.59
CA ILE A 92 -6.65 -12.25 5.24
C ILE A 92 -6.47 -12.55 6.74
N GLY A 93 -5.66 -13.55 7.09
CA GLY A 93 -5.31 -13.84 8.47
C GLY A 93 -4.68 -12.63 9.18
N ALA A 94 -3.75 -11.95 8.53
CA ALA A 94 -3.13 -10.74 9.07
C ALA A 94 -4.15 -9.60 9.26
N ALA A 95 -5.11 -9.43 8.33
CA ALA A 95 -6.16 -8.42 8.45
C ALA A 95 -7.10 -8.70 9.63
N LEU A 96 -7.44 -9.96 9.88
CA LEU A 96 -8.42 -10.34 10.91
C LEU A 96 -7.79 -10.54 12.29
N LEU A 97 -6.56 -11.03 12.36
CA LEU A 97 -5.89 -11.40 13.60
C LEU A 97 -4.82 -10.40 14.04
N GLY A 98 -4.41 -9.48 13.16
CA GLY A 98 -3.30 -8.56 13.42
C GLY A 98 -3.55 -7.66 14.63
N ASP A 99 -4.74 -7.08 14.74
CA ASP A 99 -5.10 -6.23 15.88
C ASP A 99 -5.17 -7.04 17.20
N LEU A 100 -5.77 -8.23 17.18
CA LEU A 100 -5.80 -9.13 18.33
C LEU A 100 -4.38 -9.48 18.79
N LEU A 101 -3.47 -9.75 17.86
CA LEU A 101 -2.08 -10.06 18.16
C LEU A 101 -1.35 -8.88 18.79
N LEU A 102 -1.53 -7.66 18.26
CA LEU A 102 -0.94 -6.44 18.82
C LEU A 102 -1.42 -6.22 20.26
N HIS A 103 -2.72 -6.35 20.50
CA HIS A 103 -3.29 -6.24 21.85
C HIS A 103 -2.76 -7.31 22.80
N ALA A 104 -2.67 -8.57 22.37
CA ALA A 104 -2.15 -9.66 23.19
C ALA A 104 -0.67 -9.46 23.58
N LEU A 105 0.11 -8.79 22.71
CA LEU A 105 1.52 -8.45 22.94
C LEU A 105 1.71 -7.12 23.69
N GLY A 106 0.63 -6.36 23.95
CA GLY A 106 0.71 -5.04 24.57
C GLY A 106 1.33 -3.97 23.66
N ILE A 107 1.29 -4.17 22.33
CA ILE A 107 1.83 -3.23 21.35
C ILE A 107 0.72 -2.25 20.92
N SER A 108 0.95 -0.96 21.13
CA SER A 108 0.01 0.06 20.65
C SER A 108 0.02 0.16 19.11
N LEU A 109 -1.13 0.51 18.54
CA LEU A 109 -1.24 0.71 17.08
C LEU A 109 -0.33 1.87 16.61
N SER A 110 -0.13 2.90 17.42
CA SER A 110 0.79 4.00 17.14
C SER A 110 2.25 3.54 17.06
N ALA A 111 2.70 2.72 18.01
CA ALA A 111 4.04 2.13 17.96
C ALA A 111 4.20 1.21 16.73
N PHE A 112 3.17 0.42 16.43
CA PHE A 112 3.19 -0.45 15.25
C PHE A 112 3.18 0.35 13.93
N ARG A 113 2.51 1.52 13.88
CA ARG A 113 2.58 2.44 12.72
C ARG A 113 4.00 2.94 12.47
N ILE A 114 4.71 3.34 13.52
CA ILE A 114 6.10 3.80 13.40
C ILE A 114 6.99 2.66 12.90
N ALA A 115 6.97 1.52 13.57
CA ALA A 115 7.78 0.36 13.20
C ALA A 115 7.46 -0.15 11.79
N GLY A 116 6.18 -0.26 11.46
CA GLY A 116 5.70 -0.67 10.15
C GLY A 116 6.06 0.32 9.04
N GLY A 117 5.94 1.62 9.31
CA GLY A 117 6.39 2.66 8.38
C GLY A 117 7.90 2.57 8.09
N LEU A 118 8.74 2.37 9.12
CA LEU A 118 10.17 2.17 8.93
C LEU A 118 10.48 0.91 8.11
N LEU A 119 9.76 -0.19 8.36
CA LEU A 119 9.92 -1.43 7.59
C LEU A 119 9.52 -1.25 6.13
N LEU A 120 8.38 -0.59 5.87
CA LEU A 120 7.92 -0.27 4.51
C LEU A 120 8.90 0.68 3.80
N PHE A 121 9.50 1.63 4.53
CA PHE A 121 10.52 2.52 4.00
C PHE A 121 11.78 1.74 3.58
N ALA A 122 12.24 0.77 4.38
CA ALA A 122 13.36 -0.09 4.02
C ALA A 122 13.06 -0.88 2.73
N ILE A 123 11.85 -1.43 2.57
CA ILE A 123 11.43 -2.12 1.36
C ILE A 123 11.37 -1.17 0.15
N ALA A 124 10.83 0.03 0.34
CA ALA A 124 10.80 1.07 -0.69
C ALA A 124 12.21 1.44 -1.16
N PHE A 125 13.13 1.57 -0.22
CA PHE A 125 14.54 1.85 -0.51
C PHE A 125 15.20 0.72 -1.32
N GLU A 126 14.96 -0.54 -0.96
CA GLU A 126 15.40 -1.70 -1.74
C GLU A 126 14.84 -1.70 -3.16
N MET A 127 13.56 -1.31 -3.34
CA MET A 127 12.92 -1.20 -4.66
C MET A 127 13.59 -0.11 -5.52
N VAL A 128 13.81 1.08 -4.96
CA VAL A 128 14.45 2.21 -5.67
C VAL A 128 15.88 1.87 -6.08
N LEU A 129 16.66 1.21 -5.21
CA LEU A 129 18.03 0.78 -5.52
C LEU A 129 18.09 -0.48 -6.39
N GLY A 130 16.99 -1.18 -6.60
CA GLY A 130 16.95 -2.44 -7.35
C GLY A 130 17.54 -3.64 -6.60
N VAL A 131 17.77 -3.51 -5.30
CA VAL A 131 18.28 -4.59 -4.42
C VAL A 131 17.22 -5.68 -4.26
N ARG A 132 15.95 -5.29 -4.10
CA ARG A 132 14.81 -6.20 -3.97
C ARG A 132 14.78 -7.22 -5.12
N MET A 133 14.89 -6.76 -6.35
CA MET A 133 14.85 -7.63 -7.53
C MET A 133 16.01 -8.64 -7.55
N ARG A 134 17.20 -8.25 -7.09
CA ARG A 134 18.34 -9.18 -6.97
C ARG A 134 18.09 -10.24 -5.91
N ARG A 135 17.56 -9.84 -4.74
CA ARG A 135 17.21 -10.77 -3.65
C ARG A 135 16.14 -11.77 -4.05
N GLU A 136 15.10 -11.30 -4.77
CA GLU A 136 14.04 -12.16 -5.29
C GLU A 136 14.56 -13.16 -6.32
N SER A 137 15.47 -12.75 -7.20
CA SER A 137 16.12 -13.63 -8.17
C SER A 137 17.00 -14.68 -7.47
N GLN A 138 17.80 -14.29 -6.47
CA GLN A 138 18.61 -15.23 -5.69
C GLN A 138 17.75 -16.26 -4.95
N ALA A 139 16.68 -15.83 -4.28
CA ALA A 139 15.74 -16.73 -3.61
C ALA A 139 15.08 -17.72 -4.61
N ALA A 140 14.84 -17.28 -5.85
CA ALA A 140 14.33 -18.13 -6.91
C ALA A 140 15.37 -19.17 -7.35
N GLU A 141 16.63 -18.78 -7.54
CA GLU A 141 17.75 -19.66 -7.92
C GLU A 141 17.99 -20.72 -6.84
N GLU A 142 18.07 -20.33 -5.57
CA GLU A 142 18.23 -21.23 -4.43
C GLU A 142 17.07 -22.25 -4.35
N ALA A 143 15.83 -21.82 -4.57
CA ALA A 143 14.67 -22.72 -4.57
C ALA A 143 14.70 -23.74 -5.71
N VAL A 144 15.26 -23.38 -6.86
CA VAL A 144 15.44 -24.29 -7.99
C VAL A 144 16.57 -25.29 -7.71
N GLU A 145 17.68 -24.84 -7.17
CA GLU A 145 18.83 -25.69 -6.82
C GLU A 145 18.49 -26.70 -5.73
N GLU A 146 17.75 -26.30 -4.70
CA GLU A 146 17.33 -27.17 -3.60
C GLU A 146 16.20 -28.15 -3.96
N HIS A 147 15.70 -28.17 -5.21
CA HIS A 147 14.59 -29.00 -5.64
C HIS A 147 13.38 -28.88 -4.71
N VAL A 148 13.02 -27.65 -4.30
CA VAL A 148 11.95 -27.40 -3.35
C VAL A 148 10.63 -27.95 -3.88
N ARG A 149 10.11 -28.99 -3.22
CA ARG A 149 8.86 -29.69 -3.60
C ARG A 149 7.62 -28.81 -3.62
N ASN A 150 7.66 -27.65 -2.97
CA ASN A 150 6.51 -26.76 -2.81
C ASN A 150 6.83 -25.29 -3.15
N VAL A 151 7.29 -25.07 -4.38
CA VAL A 151 7.63 -23.73 -4.94
C VAL A 151 6.47 -22.73 -4.79
N ALA A 152 5.22 -23.21 -4.70
CA ALA A 152 4.07 -22.34 -4.49
C ALA A 152 4.04 -21.71 -3.10
N ALA A 153 4.44 -22.45 -2.06
CA ALA A 153 4.50 -21.92 -0.71
C ALA A 153 5.78 -21.12 -0.47
N PHE A 154 6.92 -21.64 -0.93
CA PHE A 154 8.24 -21.01 -0.81
C PHE A 154 8.98 -21.10 -2.14
N PRO A 155 9.54 -19.97 -2.70
CA PRO A 155 9.51 -18.62 -2.13
C PRO A 155 8.30 -17.75 -2.54
N LEU A 156 7.39 -18.22 -3.42
CA LEU A 156 6.39 -17.39 -4.07
C LEU A 156 5.36 -16.79 -3.08
N ALA A 157 4.67 -17.63 -2.31
CA ALA A 157 3.70 -17.11 -1.35
C ALA A 157 4.41 -16.42 -0.19
N ILE A 158 5.44 -17.07 0.37
CA ILE A 158 6.26 -16.56 1.47
C ILE A 158 7.73 -16.67 1.03
N PRO A 159 8.54 -15.59 1.07
CA PRO A 159 8.23 -14.23 1.53
C PRO A 159 7.78 -13.24 0.43
N LEU A 160 7.64 -13.67 -0.84
CA LEU A 160 7.54 -12.74 -1.96
C LEU A 160 6.18 -12.02 -2.01
N MET A 161 5.06 -12.75 -2.00
CA MET A 161 3.72 -12.13 -2.05
C MET A 161 3.25 -11.66 -0.67
N ALA A 162 3.23 -12.55 0.32
CA ALA A 162 2.88 -12.26 1.71
C ALA A 162 4.16 -12.08 2.55
N GLY A 163 5.01 -11.17 2.12
CA GLY A 163 6.23 -10.82 2.84
C GLY A 163 5.96 -9.91 4.04
N PRO A 164 7.01 -9.61 4.84
CA PRO A 164 6.88 -8.78 6.04
C PRO A 164 6.21 -7.43 5.75
N GLY A 165 6.52 -6.79 4.61
CA GLY A 165 5.90 -5.54 4.20
C GLY A 165 4.42 -5.64 3.91
N ALA A 166 3.99 -6.67 3.17
CA ALA A 166 2.58 -6.87 2.83
C ALA A 166 1.75 -7.20 4.09
N ILE A 167 2.29 -8.03 4.99
CA ILE A 167 1.66 -8.33 6.28
C ILE A 167 1.54 -7.05 7.12
N THR A 168 2.63 -6.29 7.26
CA THR A 168 2.64 -5.03 8.03
C THR A 168 1.64 -4.03 7.45
N ALA A 169 1.64 -3.80 6.13
CA ALA A 169 0.70 -2.90 5.48
C ALA A 169 -0.76 -3.34 5.72
N THR A 170 -1.04 -4.65 5.65
CA THR A 170 -2.37 -5.20 5.88
C THR A 170 -2.83 -4.98 7.32
N VAL A 171 -1.96 -5.23 8.32
CA VAL A 171 -2.27 -4.99 9.74
C VAL A 171 -2.49 -3.50 10.02
N LEU A 172 -1.67 -2.61 9.42
CA LEU A 172 -1.85 -1.16 9.56
C LEU A 172 -3.19 -0.67 8.98
N LEU A 173 -3.59 -1.21 7.84
CA LEU A 173 -4.87 -0.90 7.21
C LEU A 173 -6.04 -1.46 8.04
N ALA A 174 -5.91 -2.67 8.57
CA ALA A 174 -6.90 -3.27 9.47
C ALA A 174 -7.09 -2.43 10.75
N GLY A 175 -5.99 -1.94 11.33
CA GLY A 175 -6.05 -1.03 12.48
C GLY A 175 -6.76 0.31 12.19
N ARG A 176 -6.69 0.83 10.95
CA ARG A 176 -7.48 2.00 10.53
C ARG A 176 -8.96 1.68 10.35
N ALA A 177 -9.28 0.44 10.01
CA ALA A 177 -10.64 -0.05 9.79
C ALA A 177 -11.31 -0.55 11.08
N TYR A 178 -10.59 -0.54 12.21
CA TYR A 178 -11.09 -1.06 13.47
C TYR A 178 -12.40 -0.37 13.90
N GLY A 179 -13.38 -1.17 14.33
CA GLY A 179 -14.72 -0.69 14.70
C GLY A 179 -15.68 -0.45 13.51
N HIS A 180 -15.21 -0.54 12.25
CA HIS A 180 -16.03 -0.32 11.06
C HIS A 180 -16.08 -1.57 10.18
N THR A 181 -17.15 -2.36 10.31
CA THR A 181 -17.33 -3.62 9.56
C THR A 181 -17.23 -3.43 8.04
N LEU A 182 -17.75 -2.30 7.51
CA LEU A 182 -17.64 -1.98 6.09
C LEU A 182 -16.19 -1.81 5.63
N LEU A 183 -15.36 -1.12 6.41
CA LEU A 183 -13.95 -0.90 6.06
C LEU A 183 -13.14 -2.21 6.11
N ILE A 184 -13.43 -3.09 7.07
CA ILE A 184 -12.83 -4.43 7.11
C ILE A 184 -13.27 -5.24 5.88
N ALA A 185 -14.55 -5.22 5.51
CA ALA A 185 -15.03 -5.92 4.32
C ALA A 185 -14.35 -5.38 3.03
N LEU A 186 -14.19 -4.06 2.92
CA LEU A 186 -13.46 -3.43 1.81
C LEU A 186 -11.98 -3.85 1.80
N LEU A 187 -11.32 -3.89 2.96
CA LEU A 187 -9.94 -4.36 3.05
C LEU A 187 -9.80 -5.81 2.57
N LEU A 188 -10.70 -6.70 3.02
CA LEU A 188 -10.70 -8.09 2.57
C LEU A 188 -10.95 -8.21 1.06
N ALA A 189 -11.88 -7.41 0.51
CA ALA A 189 -12.10 -7.35 -0.93
C ALA A 189 -10.85 -6.88 -1.69
N VAL A 190 -10.14 -5.89 -1.17
CA VAL A 190 -8.86 -5.41 -1.75
C VAL A 190 -7.79 -6.50 -1.68
N VAL A 191 -7.65 -7.22 -0.56
CA VAL A 191 -6.69 -8.34 -0.44
C VAL A 191 -6.99 -9.43 -1.48
N VAL A 192 -8.28 -9.79 -1.64
CA VAL A 192 -8.69 -10.75 -2.67
C VAL A 192 -8.37 -10.23 -4.06
N PHE A 193 -8.66 -8.98 -4.35
CA PHE A 193 -8.36 -8.34 -5.64
C PHE A 193 -6.86 -8.35 -5.95
N VAL A 194 -6.01 -7.99 -4.98
CA VAL A 194 -4.54 -8.02 -5.14
C VAL A 194 -4.04 -9.44 -5.36
N SER A 195 -4.56 -10.43 -4.63
CA SER A 195 -4.22 -11.85 -4.82
C SER A 195 -4.62 -12.35 -6.21
N LEU A 196 -5.79 -11.95 -6.72
CA LEU A 196 -6.24 -12.24 -8.08
C LEU A 196 -5.38 -11.53 -9.13
N SER A 197 -4.93 -10.30 -8.85
CA SER A 197 -4.01 -9.56 -9.72
C SER A 197 -2.65 -10.28 -9.83
N CYS A 198 -2.13 -10.82 -8.74
CA CYS A 198 -0.94 -11.67 -8.76
C CYS A 198 -1.17 -12.94 -9.59
N LEU A 199 -2.30 -13.64 -9.38
CA LEU A 199 -2.66 -14.80 -10.17
C LEU A 199 -2.72 -14.47 -11.67
N ALA A 200 -3.40 -13.39 -12.04
CA ALA A 200 -3.49 -12.93 -13.43
C ALA A 200 -2.09 -12.64 -14.00
N THR A 201 -1.24 -11.94 -13.23
CA THR A 201 0.14 -11.63 -13.60
C THR A 201 0.94 -12.92 -13.82
N PHE A 202 0.86 -13.90 -12.93
CA PHE A 202 1.57 -15.18 -13.09
C PHE A 202 1.10 -15.95 -14.32
N LEU A 203 -0.19 -16.00 -14.59
CA LEU A 203 -0.75 -16.64 -15.77
C LEU A 203 -0.32 -15.94 -17.07
N LEU A 204 -0.12 -14.63 -17.03
CA LEU A 204 0.29 -13.79 -18.14
C LEU A 204 1.80 -13.45 -18.14
N ALA A 205 2.58 -13.99 -17.20
CA ALA A 205 3.96 -13.59 -16.94
C ALA A 205 4.83 -13.59 -18.20
N GLY A 206 4.72 -14.62 -19.03
CA GLY A 206 5.49 -14.69 -20.28
C GLY A 206 5.15 -13.59 -21.30
N ARG A 207 3.91 -13.09 -21.33
CA ARG A 207 3.52 -11.96 -22.19
C ARG A 207 3.96 -10.63 -21.56
N LEU A 208 3.76 -10.50 -20.27
CA LEU A 208 4.08 -9.29 -19.51
C LEU A 208 5.59 -8.99 -19.53
N THR A 209 6.41 -9.99 -19.29
CA THR A 209 7.88 -9.86 -19.35
C THR A 209 8.37 -9.54 -20.77
N ARG A 210 7.70 -10.02 -21.81
CA ARG A 210 8.03 -9.64 -23.19
C ARG A 210 7.65 -8.19 -23.53
N LEU A 211 6.51 -7.71 -23.01
CA LEU A 211 6.01 -6.35 -23.27
C LEU A 211 6.85 -5.29 -22.53
N LEU A 212 7.09 -5.51 -21.25
CA LEU A 212 7.82 -4.55 -20.40
C LEU A 212 9.33 -4.65 -20.60
N GLY A 213 9.82 -5.85 -20.90
CA GLY A 213 11.25 -6.14 -20.88
C GLY A 213 11.83 -6.01 -19.47
N LEU A 214 13.12 -6.29 -19.33
CA LEU A 214 13.82 -6.14 -18.05
C LEU A 214 13.86 -4.67 -17.59
N THR A 215 14.13 -3.75 -18.52
CA THR A 215 14.23 -2.30 -18.22
C THR A 215 12.90 -1.72 -17.77
N GLY A 216 11.78 -2.06 -18.44
CA GLY A 216 10.45 -1.59 -18.07
C GLY A 216 10.04 -2.03 -16.66
N ASN A 217 10.33 -3.29 -16.31
CA ASN A 217 10.07 -3.81 -14.97
C ASN A 217 10.89 -3.08 -13.89
N ILE A 218 12.18 -2.82 -14.15
CA ILE A 218 13.05 -2.06 -13.24
C ILE A 218 12.51 -0.64 -13.03
N VAL A 219 12.15 0.05 -14.10
CA VAL A 219 11.62 1.43 -14.02
C VAL A 219 10.32 1.45 -13.23
N LEU A 220 9.39 0.54 -13.52
CA LEU A 220 8.12 0.45 -12.80
C LEU A 220 8.33 0.19 -11.31
N SER A 221 9.13 -0.80 -10.94
CA SER A 221 9.45 -1.08 -9.52
C SER A 221 10.08 0.12 -8.81
N ARG A 222 10.96 0.88 -9.47
CA ARG A 222 11.55 2.09 -8.88
C ARG A 222 10.51 3.18 -8.65
N LEU A 223 9.60 3.42 -9.61
CA LEU A 223 8.52 4.39 -9.46
C LEU A 223 7.58 4.01 -8.31
N LEU A 224 7.19 2.73 -8.24
CA LEU A 224 6.39 2.20 -7.14
C LEU A 224 7.13 2.31 -5.80
N GLY A 225 8.45 2.09 -5.79
CA GLY A 225 9.28 2.27 -4.60
C GLY A 225 9.26 3.70 -4.06
N VAL A 226 9.30 4.72 -4.94
CA VAL A 226 9.19 6.13 -4.51
C VAL A 226 7.81 6.41 -3.88
N LEU A 227 6.73 5.89 -4.47
CA LEU A 227 5.39 6.02 -3.90
C LEU A 227 5.30 5.32 -2.54
N LEU A 228 5.87 4.12 -2.43
CA LEU A 228 5.91 3.39 -1.17
C LEU A 228 6.71 4.13 -0.10
N ALA A 229 7.83 4.77 -0.46
CA ALA A 229 8.61 5.57 0.47
C ALA A 229 7.80 6.73 1.05
N ALA A 230 7.02 7.43 0.21
CA ALA A 230 6.14 8.51 0.66
C ALA A 230 5.05 8.00 1.61
N LEU A 231 4.38 6.87 1.28
CA LEU A 231 3.39 6.23 2.14
C LEU A 231 4.01 5.77 3.47
N ALA A 232 5.20 5.21 3.43
CA ALA A 232 5.93 4.73 4.60
C ALA A 232 6.25 5.88 5.58
N VAL A 233 6.73 7.01 5.05
CA VAL A 233 6.96 8.23 5.85
C VAL A 233 5.65 8.75 6.45
N GLN A 234 4.54 8.71 5.69
CA GLN A 234 3.23 9.13 6.21
C GLN A 234 2.81 8.25 7.39
N TYR A 235 3.01 6.94 7.34
CA TYR A 235 2.72 6.05 8.47
C TYR A 235 3.55 6.38 9.72
N VAL A 236 4.83 6.73 9.54
CA VAL A 236 5.69 7.17 10.66
C VAL A 236 5.17 8.47 11.27
N VAL A 237 4.87 9.47 10.43
CA VAL A 237 4.35 10.77 10.88
C VAL A 237 3.02 10.59 11.63
N ASP A 238 2.08 9.82 11.08
CA ASP A 238 0.79 9.51 11.71
C ASP A 238 0.98 8.79 13.07
N GLY A 239 1.96 7.87 13.13
CA GLY A 239 2.28 7.15 14.36
C GLY A 239 2.87 8.05 15.44
N VAL A 240 3.84 8.90 15.08
CA VAL A 240 4.46 9.88 16.00
C VAL A 240 3.42 10.89 16.48
N HIS A 241 2.61 11.44 15.58
CA HIS A 241 1.55 12.36 15.96
C HIS A 241 0.57 11.73 16.96
N ALA A 242 0.16 10.48 16.73
CA ALA A 242 -0.74 9.75 17.64
C ALA A 242 -0.11 9.47 19.02
N VAL A 243 1.22 9.33 19.12
CA VAL A 243 1.93 9.18 20.40
C VAL A 243 2.01 10.49 21.16
N LEU A 244 2.16 11.64 20.45
CA LEU A 244 2.31 12.95 21.07
C LEU A 244 0.97 13.58 21.50
N THR A 245 -0.15 13.17 20.87
CA THR A 245 -1.49 13.75 21.12
C THR A 245 -2.40 12.87 21.97
N GLY A 246 -2.05 11.61 22.20
CA GLY A 246 -2.80 10.67 23.04
C GLY A 246 -2.19 10.48 24.38
#